data_b3e65d690a151b0d1a9844f8dbe496d2
#
_entry.id   b3e65d690a151b0d1a9844f8dbe496d2
#
_cell.length_a   1.000
_cell.length_b   1.000
_cell.length_c   1.000
_cell.angle_alpha   90.00
_cell.angle_beta   90.00
_cell.angle_gamma   90.00
#
_symmetry.space_group_name_H-M   'P 1'
#
loop_
_entity.id
_entity.type
_entity.pdbx_description
1 polymer ?
#
loop_
_entity_poly.entity_id
_entity_poly.type
_entity_poly.pdbx_seq_one_letter_code
_entity_poly.pdbx_strand_id
1 'polypeptide(L)'
;VAGHYDTKLENSFRFVGANDGGSSAAFLLEMARELSQTRHKLTYWIVFFDGEEALRNWTETDSLYGSRHFAQKLTADGELSRIQAMILVDMIGDAHLEIHWDQNSTEWLNKLVFTEADKLGYSRYFLRQRVAWGDDHIPFVQAGVSSVDLMGPVGPVKPGDLFGSYWHTAQDVIQHCSPSSLTIVGRVVKATLSELESSPHVQ
;
A
#
# COMPACT_ATOMS: atom_id res chain seq x y z
N VAL A 1 -3.43 8.18 -3.02
CA VAL A 1 -2.75 7.27 -2.08
C VAL A 1 -3.81 6.49 -1.36
N ALA A 2 -3.66 5.18 -1.26
CA ALA A 2 -4.69 4.28 -0.74
C ALA A 2 -4.10 3.23 0.22
N GLY A 3 -4.96 2.58 0.98
CA GLY A 3 -4.68 1.44 1.83
C GLY A 3 -5.98 0.95 2.46
N HIS A 4 -6.01 -0.28 2.93
CA HIS A 4 -7.18 -0.80 3.64
C HIS A 4 -7.15 -0.42 5.12
N TYR A 5 -8.30 -0.47 5.78
CA TYR A 5 -8.45 -0.18 7.20
C TYR A 5 -9.18 -1.29 7.97
N ASP A 6 -9.81 -2.21 7.25
CA ASP A 6 -10.41 -3.40 7.84
C ASP A 6 -9.33 -4.38 8.32
N THR A 7 -9.74 -5.37 9.09
CA THR A 7 -8.85 -6.40 9.62
C THR A 7 -9.47 -7.77 9.42
N LYS A 8 -8.62 -8.78 9.30
CA LYS A 8 -9.02 -10.17 9.16
C LYS A 8 -10.07 -10.57 10.18
N LEU A 9 -11.17 -11.15 9.71
CA LEU A 9 -12.18 -11.77 10.59
C LEU A 9 -11.60 -13.05 11.21
N GLU A 10 -11.16 -12.95 12.46
CA GLU A 10 -10.60 -14.07 13.22
C GLU A 10 -11.49 -14.37 14.43
N ASN A 11 -11.92 -15.63 14.57
CA ASN A 11 -12.84 -16.06 15.63
C ASN A 11 -12.16 -16.86 16.73
N SER A 12 -10.93 -17.31 16.52
CA SER A 12 -10.22 -18.19 17.48
C SER A 12 -9.37 -17.42 18.50
N PHE A 13 -9.03 -16.17 18.18
CA PHE A 13 -8.30 -15.25 19.07
C PHE A 13 -8.64 -13.79 18.74
N ARG A 14 -8.25 -12.89 19.62
CA ARG A 14 -8.38 -11.45 19.34
C ARG A 14 -7.30 -11.03 18.33
N PHE A 15 -7.71 -10.73 17.11
CA PHE A 15 -6.86 -10.11 16.09
C PHE A 15 -7.00 -8.59 16.15
N VAL A 16 -5.89 -7.87 16.05
CA VAL A 16 -5.86 -6.39 16.10
C VAL A 16 -5.52 -5.80 14.76
N GLY A 17 -4.68 -6.48 13.95
CA GLY A 17 -4.23 -5.97 12.65
C GLY A 17 -3.49 -4.65 12.78
N ALA A 18 -2.54 -4.55 13.73
CA ALA A 18 -1.87 -3.28 13.99
C ALA A 18 -0.98 -2.84 12.83
N ASN A 19 -0.37 -3.79 12.14
CA ASN A 19 0.36 -3.55 10.90
C ASN A 19 -0.55 -3.76 9.70
N ASP A 20 -1.28 -4.86 9.69
CA ASP A 20 -2.22 -5.29 8.65
C ASP A 20 -3.55 -4.52 8.79
N GLY A 21 -3.76 -3.50 7.96
CA GLY A 21 -4.81 -2.49 8.00
C GLY A 21 -4.52 -1.30 8.91
N GLY A 22 -4.01 -1.52 10.14
CA GLY A 22 -3.77 -0.44 11.09
C GLY A 22 -2.66 0.52 10.67
N SER A 23 -1.55 0.02 10.11
CA SER A 23 -0.44 0.86 9.65
C SER A 23 -0.85 1.70 8.45
N SER A 24 -1.59 1.15 7.51
CA SER A 24 -2.13 1.84 6.34
C SER A 24 -3.06 2.98 6.75
N ALA A 25 -4.01 2.70 7.64
CA ALA A 25 -4.96 3.71 8.13
C ALA A 25 -4.25 4.87 8.85
N ALA A 26 -3.30 4.59 9.74
CA ALA A 26 -2.53 5.60 10.44
C ALA A 26 -1.68 6.44 9.47
N PHE A 27 -1.03 5.79 8.51
CA PHE A 27 -0.25 6.45 7.46
C PHE A 27 -1.11 7.40 6.62
N LEU A 28 -2.28 6.95 6.16
CA LEU A 28 -3.17 7.74 5.33
C LEU A 28 -3.70 9.00 6.05
N LEU A 29 -4.01 8.90 7.35
CA LEU A 29 -4.39 10.05 8.16
C LEU A 29 -3.28 11.10 8.22
N GLU A 30 -2.04 10.66 8.47
CA GLU A 30 -0.89 11.56 8.52
C GLU A 30 -0.56 12.13 7.13
N MET A 31 -0.66 11.33 6.06
CA MET A 31 -0.45 11.78 4.69
C MET A 31 -1.47 12.86 4.31
N ALA A 32 -2.76 12.69 4.67
CA ALA A 32 -3.79 13.69 4.47
C ALA A 32 -3.45 15.00 5.19
N ARG A 33 -2.98 14.92 6.44
CA ARG A 33 -2.56 16.08 7.23
C ARG A 33 -1.38 16.81 6.59
N GLU A 34 -0.36 16.06 6.16
CA GLU A 34 0.84 16.61 5.53
C GLU A 34 0.54 17.27 4.18
N LEU A 35 -0.22 16.60 3.32
CA LEU A 35 -0.56 17.12 1.99
C LEU A 35 -1.49 18.35 2.09
N SER A 36 -2.30 18.47 3.13
CA SER A 36 -3.17 19.64 3.32
C SER A 36 -2.41 20.95 3.63
N GLN A 37 -1.14 20.86 4.02
CA GLN A 37 -0.37 22.03 4.46
C GLN A 37 0.21 22.86 3.31
N THR A 38 0.25 22.33 2.11
CA THR A 38 0.83 22.98 0.94
C THR A 38 -0.12 22.97 -0.25
N ARG A 39 0.16 23.83 -1.23
CA ARG A 39 -0.58 23.80 -2.50
C ARG A 39 0.09 22.82 -3.44
N HIS A 40 -0.73 22.03 -4.11
CA HIS A 40 -0.32 21.02 -5.07
C HIS A 40 -0.83 21.34 -6.48
N LYS A 41 -0.12 20.83 -7.49
CA LYS A 41 -0.57 20.92 -8.89
C LYS A 41 -1.60 19.84 -9.23
N LEU A 42 -1.52 18.71 -8.52
CA LEU A 42 -2.45 17.59 -8.66
C LEU A 42 -3.46 17.57 -7.51
N THR A 43 -4.62 16.98 -7.75
CA THR A 43 -5.56 16.62 -6.69
C THR A 43 -5.16 15.27 -6.12
N TYR A 44 -4.95 15.21 -4.81
CA TYR A 44 -4.68 13.96 -4.11
C TYR A 44 -5.95 13.40 -3.50
N TRP A 45 -6.24 12.16 -3.81
CA TRP A 45 -7.24 11.37 -3.12
C TRP A 45 -6.55 10.52 -2.06
N ILE A 46 -7.07 10.59 -0.84
CA ILE A 46 -6.68 9.70 0.25
C ILE A 46 -7.83 8.72 0.42
N VAL A 47 -7.57 7.46 0.10
CA VAL A 47 -8.62 6.44 -0.02
C VAL A 47 -8.38 5.36 1.02
N PHE A 48 -9.41 5.09 1.81
CA PHE A 48 -9.45 4.01 2.77
C PHE A 48 -10.35 2.91 2.21
N PHE A 49 -9.78 1.75 1.90
CA PHE A 49 -10.55 0.61 1.43
C PHE A 49 -11.10 -0.18 2.61
N ASP A 50 -12.33 -0.66 2.44
CA ASP A 50 -13.00 -1.58 3.35
C ASP A 50 -13.17 -2.93 2.67
N GLY A 51 -13.01 -4.02 3.43
CA GLY A 51 -13.17 -5.36 2.90
C GLY A 51 -12.07 -5.76 1.93
N GLU A 52 -10.82 -5.39 2.18
CA GLU A 52 -9.66 -5.98 1.52
C GLU A 52 -9.60 -7.45 1.88
N GLU A 53 -9.74 -7.75 3.15
CA GLU A 53 -9.63 -9.07 3.75
C GLU A 53 -10.73 -10.03 3.33
N ALA A 54 -10.33 -11.26 3.02
CA ALA A 54 -11.28 -12.32 2.71
C ALA A 54 -12.09 -12.73 3.94
N LEU A 55 -13.41 -12.86 3.77
CA LEU A 55 -14.29 -13.34 4.85
C LEU A 55 -14.08 -14.82 5.16
N ARG A 56 -13.71 -15.63 4.17
CA ARG A 56 -13.47 -17.07 4.30
C ARG A 56 -12.17 -17.49 3.66
N ASN A 57 -12.06 -17.36 2.33
CA ASN A 57 -10.89 -17.78 1.56
C ASN A 57 -10.55 -16.71 0.54
N TRP A 58 -9.28 -16.39 0.42
CA TRP A 58 -8.81 -15.46 -0.60
C TRP A 58 -9.12 -15.97 -2.01
N THR A 59 -10.02 -15.28 -2.68
CA THR A 59 -10.45 -15.59 -4.06
C THR A 59 -10.78 -14.29 -4.79
N GLU A 60 -10.96 -14.36 -6.10
CA GLU A 60 -11.40 -13.22 -6.93
C GLU A 60 -12.73 -12.60 -6.49
N THR A 61 -13.54 -13.31 -5.71
CA THR A 61 -14.86 -12.86 -5.26
C THR A 61 -14.97 -12.70 -3.74
N ASP A 62 -14.00 -13.20 -2.97
CA ASP A 62 -13.96 -13.12 -1.51
C ASP A 62 -12.65 -12.49 -1.06
N SER A 63 -12.44 -11.25 -1.45
CA SER A 63 -11.37 -10.30 -1.07
C SER A 63 -11.53 -9.01 -1.88
N LEU A 64 -10.80 -7.97 -1.54
CA LEU A 64 -10.67 -6.71 -2.29
C LEU A 64 -12.03 -6.08 -2.65
N TYR A 65 -13.03 -6.18 -1.75
CA TYR A 65 -14.40 -5.74 -2.03
C TYR A 65 -14.47 -4.25 -2.33
N GLY A 66 -13.82 -3.42 -1.50
CA GLY A 66 -13.83 -1.97 -1.64
C GLY A 66 -13.11 -1.48 -2.87
N SER A 67 -11.91 -1.97 -3.14
CA SER A 67 -11.11 -1.57 -4.30
C SER A 67 -11.73 -2.02 -5.61
N ARG A 68 -12.26 -3.25 -5.67
CA ARG A 68 -13.01 -3.74 -6.85
C ARG A 68 -14.23 -2.89 -7.14
N HIS A 69 -15.02 -2.59 -6.10
CA HIS A 69 -16.21 -1.73 -6.25
C HIS A 69 -15.81 -0.34 -6.74
N PHE A 70 -14.77 0.25 -6.14
CA PHE A 70 -14.33 1.60 -6.49
C PHE A 70 -13.77 1.68 -7.91
N ALA A 71 -12.94 0.72 -8.32
CA ALA A 71 -12.42 0.64 -9.69
C ALA A 71 -13.57 0.49 -10.72
N GLN A 72 -14.56 -0.37 -10.44
CA GLN A 72 -15.75 -0.53 -11.28
C GLN A 72 -16.57 0.75 -11.38
N LYS A 73 -16.78 1.44 -10.25
CA LYS A 73 -17.49 2.72 -10.22
C LYS A 73 -16.78 3.77 -11.06
N LEU A 74 -15.47 3.95 -10.89
CA LEU A 74 -14.67 4.91 -11.66
C LEU A 74 -14.68 4.59 -13.16
N THR A 75 -14.70 3.30 -13.52
CA THR A 75 -14.85 2.86 -14.90
C THR A 75 -16.21 3.28 -15.46
N ALA A 76 -17.29 3.00 -14.72
CA ALA A 76 -18.66 3.34 -15.14
C ALA A 76 -18.87 4.85 -15.26
N ASP A 77 -18.26 5.64 -14.38
CA ASP A 77 -18.35 7.10 -14.36
C ASP A 77 -17.42 7.78 -15.40
N GLY A 78 -16.51 7.01 -16.08
CA GLY A 78 -15.54 7.55 -17.03
C GLY A 78 -14.40 8.34 -16.39
N GLU A 79 -14.14 8.14 -15.10
CA GLU A 79 -13.21 8.93 -14.30
C GLU A 79 -11.76 8.36 -14.29
N LEU A 80 -11.55 7.14 -14.79
CA LEU A 80 -10.24 6.47 -14.75
C LEU A 80 -9.12 7.29 -15.44
N SER A 81 -9.44 7.93 -16.57
CA SER A 81 -8.48 8.74 -17.31
C SER A 81 -7.99 9.99 -16.56
N ARG A 82 -8.65 10.35 -15.47
CA ARG A 82 -8.25 11.47 -14.60
C ARG A 82 -7.26 11.03 -13.52
N ILE A 83 -7.04 9.71 -13.34
CA ILE A 83 -6.14 9.16 -12.33
C ILE A 83 -4.77 8.97 -12.96
N GLN A 84 -3.81 9.78 -12.55
CA GLN A 84 -2.44 9.70 -13.05
C GLN A 84 -1.70 8.48 -12.51
N ALA A 85 -1.83 8.21 -11.22
CA ALA A 85 -1.22 7.08 -10.55
C ALA A 85 -1.92 6.76 -9.23
N MET A 86 -1.83 5.52 -8.80
CA MET A 86 -2.23 5.06 -7.47
C MET A 86 -1.02 4.50 -6.72
N ILE A 87 -0.84 4.90 -5.48
CA ILE A 87 0.15 4.33 -4.56
C ILE A 87 -0.65 3.68 -3.44
N LEU A 88 -0.58 2.36 -3.38
CA LEU A 88 -1.11 1.57 -2.27
C LEU A 88 -0.04 1.39 -1.21
N VAL A 89 -0.44 1.35 0.04
CA VAL A 89 0.41 1.01 1.17
C VAL A 89 -0.29 -0.03 2.02
N ASP A 90 0.41 -1.14 2.28
CA ASP A 90 -0.06 -2.17 3.18
C ASP A 90 1.09 -2.78 3.99
N MET A 91 0.82 -3.11 5.25
CA MET A 91 1.78 -3.70 6.18
C MET A 91 3.12 -2.95 6.28
N ILE A 92 3.07 -1.61 6.27
CA ILE A 92 4.24 -0.73 6.24
C ILE A 92 4.77 -0.31 7.61
N GLY A 93 4.19 -0.83 8.68
CA GLY A 93 4.49 -0.40 10.05
C GLY A 93 5.52 -1.25 10.80
N ASP A 94 5.93 -2.41 10.29
CA ASP A 94 6.84 -3.30 11.01
C ASP A 94 8.16 -2.63 11.42
N ALA A 95 8.63 -2.92 12.63
CA ALA A 95 9.90 -2.38 13.13
C ALA A 95 11.12 -2.84 12.31
N HIS A 96 11.00 -3.96 11.63
CA HIS A 96 11.97 -4.48 10.65
C HIS A 96 11.45 -4.24 9.23
N LEU A 97 11.19 -3.00 8.89
CA LEU A 97 10.62 -2.60 7.60
C LEU A 97 11.37 -3.22 6.42
N GLU A 98 10.62 -3.91 5.58
CA GLU A 98 11.02 -4.37 4.26
C GLU A 98 9.89 -4.08 3.28
N ILE A 99 10.16 -3.37 2.21
CA ILE A 99 9.24 -3.16 1.09
C ILE A 99 9.79 -3.89 -0.10
N HIS A 100 9.03 -4.82 -0.64
CA HIS A 100 9.47 -5.64 -1.77
C HIS A 100 9.04 -5.02 -3.10
N TRP A 101 9.79 -5.38 -4.16
CA TRP A 101 9.41 -5.01 -5.53
C TRP A 101 8.22 -5.86 -5.98
N ASP A 102 7.05 -5.26 -6.04
CA ASP A 102 5.88 -5.99 -6.49
C ASP A 102 5.85 -6.15 -8.02
N GLN A 103 5.66 -7.40 -8.49
CA GLN A 103 5.63 -7.75 -9.91
C GLN A 103 4.30 -7.42 -10.58
N ASN A 104 3.22 -7.29 -9.80
CA ASN A 104 1.89 -6.96 -10.28
C ASN A 104 1.67 -5.45 -10.40
N SER A 105 2.57 -4.67 -9.80
CA SER A 105 2.58 -3.21 -9.92
C SER A 105 3.07 -2.74 -11.29
N THR A 106 2.67 -1.54 -11.67
CA THR A 106 3.14 -0.87 -12.89
C THR A 106 4.65 -0.60 -12.81
N GLU A 107 5.41 -1.18 -13.72
CA GLU A 107 6.88 -1.21 -13.69
C GLU A 107 7.54 0.17 -13.58
N TRP A 108 7.04 1.18 -14.32
CA TRP A 108 7.62 2.52 -14.28
C TRP A 108 7.39 3.19 -12.91
N LEU A 109 6.24 2.95 -12.28
CA LEU A 109 5.91 3.54 -10.99
C LEU A 109 6.69 2.86 -9.85
N ASN A 110 6.86 1.54 -9.93
CA ASN A 110 7.81 0.80 -9.08
C ASN A 110 9.22 1.42 -9.18
N LYS A 111 9.73 1.60 -10.41
CA LYS A 111 11.06 2.22 -10.64
C LYS A 111 11.14 3.61 -10.02
N LEU A 112 10.10 4.42 -10.16
CA LEU A 112 10.07 5.75 -9.58
C LEU A 112 10.17 5.70 -8.06
N VAL A 113 9.30 4.93 -7.39
CA VAL A 113 9.32 4.78 -5.93
C VAL A 113 10.68 4.31 -5.42
N PHE A 114 11.23 3.24 -6.00
CA PHE A 114 12.51 2.69 -5.58
C PHE A 114 13.69 3.64 -5.87
N THR A 115 13.60 4.44 -6.93
CA THR A 115 14.59 5.50 -7.21
C THR A 115 14.53 6.59 -6.15
N GLU A 116 13.34 7.02 -5.73
CA GLU A 116 13.19 8.00 -4.67
C GLU A 116 13.67 7.45 -3.33
N ALA A 117 13.42 6.17 -3.04
CA ALA A 117 13.98 5.51 -1.85
C ALA A 117 15.52 5.51 -1.87
N ASP A 118 16.13 5.21 -3.02
CA ASP A 118 17.60 5.25 -3.19
C ASP A 118 18.15 6.66 -2.98
N LYS A 119 17.54 7.69 -3.58
CA LYS A 119 17.94 9.11 -3.42
C LYS A 119 17.88 9.57 -1.96
N LEU A 120 16.92 9.07 -1.20
CA LEU A 120 16.74 9.39 0.22
C LEU A 120 17.62 8.55 1.16
N GLY A 121 18.40 7.59 0.63
CA GLY A 121 19.26 6.71 1.41
C GLY A 121 18.52 5.57 2.11
N TYR A 122 17.35 5.19 1.60
CA TYR A 122 16.48 4.16 2.17
C TYR A 122 16.52 2.82 1.43
N SER A 123 17.49 2.61 0.52
CA SER A 123 17.63 1.37 -0.30
C SER A 123 17.61 0.09 0.52
N ARG A 124 18.09 0.14 1.78
CA ARG A 124 18.11 -1.04 2.66
C ARG A 124 16.72 -1.52 3.10
N TYR A 125 15.70 -0.68 2.95
CA TYR A 125 14.32 -0.97 3.31
C TYR A 125 13.46 -1.28 2.08
N PHE A 126 13.91 -0.88 0.87
CA PHE A 126 13.22 -1.09 -0.39
C PHE A 126 13.97 -2.14 -1.19
N LEU A 127 13.59 -3.40 -0.97
CA LEU A 127 14.31 -4.56 -1.46
C LEU A 127 13.89 -4.89 -2.90
N ARG A 128 14.87 -5.07 -3.79
CA ARG A 128 14.62 -5.44 -5.19
C ARG A 128 14.28 -6.92 -5.37
N GLN A 129 14.00 -7.62 -4.28
CA GLN A 129 13.39 -8.94 -4.32
C GLN A 129 12.01 -8.81 -4.94
N ARG A 130 11.77 -9.58 -6.00
CA ARG A 130 10.51 -9.55 -6.73
C ARG A 130 9.52 -10.53 -6.10
N VAL A 131 8.37 -10.01 -5.71
CA VAL A 131 7.24 -10.76 -5.17
C VAL A 131 6.00 -10.37 -5.98
N ALA A 132 5.06 -11.27 -6.17
CA ALA A 132 3.77 -10.95 -6.80
C ALA A 132 2.72 -10.86 -5.70
N TRP A 133 2.47 -9.64 -5.22
CA TRP A 133 1.42 -9.38 -4.25
C TRP A 133 0.04 -9.36 -4.91
N GLY A 134 -0.98 -9.88 -4.23
CA GLY A 134 -2.37 -9.73 -4.64
C GLY A 134 -3.07 -8.83 -3.65
N ASP A 135 -3.35 -7.58 -4.02
CA ASP A 135 -3.84 -6.56 -3.11
C ASP A 135 -4.73 -5.52 -3.84
N ASP A 136 -5.23 -4.53 -3.15
CA ASP A 136 -6.17 -3.49 -3.60
C ASP A 136 -5.71 -2.69 -4.84
N HIS A 137 -4.42 -2.74 -5.21
CA HIS A 137 -3.92 -2.16 -6.46
C HIS A 137 -4.34 -2.95 -7.71
N ILE A 138 -4.59 -4.26 -7.58
CA ILE A 138 -4.89 -5.15 -8.72
C ILE A 138 -6.10 -4.70 -9.52
N PRO A 139 -7.28 -4.38 -8.92
CA PRO A 139 -8.43 -3.90 -9.68
C PRO A 139 -8.13 -2.64 -10.50
N PHE A 140 -7.25 -1.78 -10.02
CA PHE A 140 -6.86 -0.55 -10.72
C PHE A 140 -5.89 -0.82 -11.86
N VAL A 141 -4.88 -1.68 -11.67
CA VAL A 141 -4.00 -2.13 -12.75
C VAL A 141 -4.80 -2.77 -13.88
N GLN A 142 -5.76 -3.64 -13.53
CA GLN A 142 -6.65 -4.28 -14.51
C GLN A 142 -7.53 -3.27 -15.25
N ALA A 143 -7.91 -2.17 -14.59
CA ALA A 143 -8.67 -1.08 -15.20
C ALA A 143 -7.79 -0.09 -15.99
N GLY A 144 -6.46 -0.31 -16.07
CA GLY A 144 -5.53 0.53 -16.83
C GLY A 144 -4.94 1.71 -16.04
N VAL A 145 -5.16 1.79 -14.74
CA VAL A 145 -4.54 2.83 -13.89
C VAL A 145 -3.14 2.37 -13.49
N SER A 146 -2.14 3.22 -13.70
CA SER A 146 -0.79 2.96 -13.20
C SER A 146 -0.79 2.90 -11.67
N SER A 147 -0.51 1.72 -11.11
CA SER A 147 -0.59 1.49 -9.68
C SER A 147 0.66 0.80 -9.15
N VAL A 148 1.04 1.12 -7.92
CA VAL A 148 2.13 0.46 -7.19
C VAL A 148 1.65 0.09 -5.80
N ASP A 149 2.06 -1.08 -5.35
CA ASP A 149 1.86 -1.57 -4.00
C ASP A 149 3.18 -1.52 -3.22
N LEU A 150 3.14 -0.87 -2.07
CA LEU A 150 4.25 -0.77 -1.11
C LEU A 150 3.93 -1.67 0.08
N MET A 151 4.36 -2.90 -0.01
CA MET A 151 4.04 -3.96 0.94
C MET A 151 5.27 -4.78 1.30
N GLY A 152 5.27 -5.32 2.50
CA GLY A 152 6.32 -6.22 2.98
C GLY A 152 5.82 -7.17 4.07
N PRO A 153 6.70 -8.04 4.57
CA PRO A 153 6.32 -9.03 5.58
C PRO A 153 6.05 -8.38 6.95
N VAL A 154 5.25 -9.06 7.76
CA VAL A 154 4.94 -8.71 9.15
C VAL A 154 5.72 -9.62 10.09
N GLY A 155 6.75 -9.09 10.74
CA GLY A 155 7.64 -9.85 11.60
C GLY A 155 8.66 -10.72 10.85
N PRO A 156 9.40 -11.57 11.58
CA PRO A 156 10.45 -12.39 11.01
C PRO A 156 9.97 -13.33 9.90
N VAL A 157 10.68 -13.34 8.79
CA VAL A 157 10.40 -14.21 7.64
C VAL A 157 11.11 -15.56 7.81
N LYS A 158 10.38 -16.65 7.60
CA LYS A 158 10.94 -18.02 7.52
C LYS A 158 11.06 -18.44 6.06
N PRO A 159 11.97 -19.39 5.74
CA PRO A 159 12.04 -19.92 4.39
C PRO A 159 10.69 -20.46 3.89
N GLY A 160 10.24 -19.94 2.76
CA GLY A 160 8.96 -20.29 2.15
C GLY A 160 7.73 -19.51 2.67
N ASP A 161 7.92 -18.60 3.63
CA ASP A 161 6.91 -17.67 4.11
C ASP A 161 7.21 -16.28 3.54
N LEU A 162 6.25 -15.69 2.83
CA LEU A 162 6.39 -14.35 2.25
C LEU A 162 5.77 -13.26 3.13
N PHE A 163 4.78 -13.62 3.95
CA PHE A 163 4.01 -12.65 4.73
C PHE A 163 4.59 -12.36 6.11
N GLY A 164 5.52 -13.22 6.58
CA GLY A 164 6.14 -13.08 7.90
C GLY A 164 5.34 -13.72 9.02
N SER A 165 6.01 -13.97 10.15
CA SER A 165 5.50 -14.83 11.22
C SER A 165 4.41 -14.20 12.10
N TYR A 166 4.13 -12.91 11.96
CA TYR A 166 3.06 -12.23 12.72
C TYR A 166 1.78 -12.04 11.86
N TRP A 167 1.88 -12.19 10.55
CA TRP A 167 0.74 -12.02 9.65
C TRP A 167 -0.42 -12.95 10.02
N HIS A 168 -1.61 -12.39 10.14
CA HIS A 168 -2.85 -13.06 10.56
C HIS A 168 -2.72 -13.86 11.87
N THR A 169 -1.97 -13.33 12.83
CA THR A 169 -1.80 -13.92 14.15
C THR A 169 -2.08 -12.91 15.27
N ALA A 170 -2.24 -13.39 16.50
CA ALA A 170 -2.36 -12.54 17.68
C ALA A 170 -1.10 -11.69 17.98
N GLN A 171 -0.03 -11.87 17.19
CA GLN A 171 1.22 -11.11 17.30
C GLN A 171 1.23 -9.85 16.44
N ASP A 172 0.26 -9.64 15.55
CA ASP A 172 0.13 -8.36 14.84
C ASP A 172 -0.44 -7.29 15.77
N VAL A 173 0.46 -6.72 16.55
CA VAL A 173 0.16 -5.75 17.61
C VAL A 173 1.09 -4.54 17.53
N ILE A 174 0.64 -3.42 18.08
CA ILE A 174 1.34 -2.12 18.03
C ILE A 174 2.79 -2.18 18.53
N GLN A 175 3.12 -3.12 19.44
CA GLN A 175 4.47 -3.29 19.98
C GLN A 175 5.50 -3.71 18.92
N HIS A 176 5.05 -4.28 17.81
CA HIS A 176 5.91 -4.65 16.69
C HIS A 176 5.96 -3.58 15.60
N CYS A 177 5.14 -2.54 15.71
CA CYS A 177 5.16 -1.39 14.79
C CYS A 177 6.18 -0.34 15.23
N SER A 178 6.69 0.42 14.26
CA SER A 178 7.66 1.49 14.46
C SER A 178 7.24 2.79 13.76
N PRO A 179 7.16 3.91 14.46
CA PRO A 179 6.98 5.21 13.82
C PRO A 179 8.05 5.54 12.78
N SER A 180 9.27 5.00 12.95
CA SER A 180 10.35 5.18 11.98
C SER A 180 10.02 4.55 10.64
N SER A 181 9.39 3.38 10.63
CA SER A 181 8.97 2.68 9.40
C SER A 181 7.94 3.50 8.63
N LEU A 182 6.89 3.97 9.31
CA LEU A 182 5.90 4.87 8.72
C LEU A 182 6.53 6.17 8.20
N THR A 183 7.52 6.73 8.92
CA THR A 183 8.23 7.93 8.50
C THR A 183 9.07 7.69 7.24
N ILE A 184 9.74 6.54 7.13
CA ILE A 184 10.55 6.17 5.95
C ILE A 184 9.65 6.06 4.72
N VAL A 185 8.56 5.28 4.82
CA VAL A 185 7.59 5.12 3.73
C VAL A 185 6.97 6.48 3.38
N GLY A 186 6.57 7.28 4.37
CA GLY A 186 6.00 8.61 4.16
C GLY A 186 6.92 9.56 3.39
N ARG A 187 8.22 9.55 3.69
CA ARG A 187 9.19 10.37 2.95
C ARG A 187 9.34 9.91 1.51
N VAL A 188 9.38 8.61 1.27
CA VAL A 188 9.48 8.05 -0.10
C VAL A 188 8.21 8.36 -0.89
N VAL A 189 7.03 8.15 -0.31
CA VAL A 189 5.75 8.47 -0.97
C VAL A 189 5.67 9.97 -1.30
N LYS A 190 6.01 10.86 -0.35
CA LYS A 190 6.02 12.31 -0.61
C LYS A 190 6.99 12.70 -1.72
N ALA A 191 8.18 12.12 -1.77
CA ALA A 191 9.14 12.36 -2.86
C ALA A 191 8.60 11.87 -4.20
N THR A 192 7.99 10.68 -4.23
CA THR A 192 7.34 10.12 -5.42
C THR A 192 6.20 11.02 -5.91
N LEU A 193 5.33 11.50 -5.02
CA LEU A 193 4.25 12.43 -5.37
C LEU A 193 4.79 13.74 -5.94
N SER A 194 5.87 14.28 -5.37
CA SER A 194 6.52 15.50 -5.86
C SER A 194 7.12 15.32 -7.25
N GLU A 195 7.69 14.16 -7.54
CA GLU A 195 8.20 13.83 -8.88
C GLU A 195 7.07 13.69 -9.90
N LEU A 196 5.95 13.06 -9.54
CA LEU A 196 4.75 12.96 -10.36
C LEU A 196 4.15 14.35 -10.69
N GLU A 197 4.20 15.31 -9.77
CA GLU A 197 3.79 16.70 -10.04
C GLU A 197 4.74 17.44 -11.00
N SER A 198 6.02 17.09 -10.97
CA SER A 198 7.06 17.75 -11.76
C SER A 198 7.13 17.21 -13.19
N SER A 199 6.89 15.93 -13.34
CA SER A 199 7.00 15.18 -14.59
C SER A 199 5.75 14.33 -14.81
N PRO A 200 4.61 14.94 -15.14
CA PRO A 200 3.38 14.17 -15.35
C PRO A 200 3.58 13.18 -16.50
N HIS A 201 3.52 11.89 -16.17
CA HIS A 201 3.50 10.86 -17.20
C HIS A 201 2.17 10.93 -17.93
N VAL A 202 2.22 11.32 -19.21
CA VAL A 202 1.07 11.21 -20.10
C VAL A 202 0.91 9.72 -20.41
N GLN A 203 -0.25 9.15 -20.08
CA GLN A 203 -0.64 7.79 -20.48
C GLN A 203 -0.88 7.71 -21.96
#